data_c3d70a862c5b43bcb2008d695fcac006
#
_entry.id   c3d70a862c5b43bcb2008d695fcac006
#
_cell.length_a   1.000
_cell.length_b   1.000
_cell.length_c   1.000
_cell.angle_alpha   90.00
_cell.angle_beta   90.00
_cell.angle_gamma   90.00
#
_symmetry.space_group_name_H-M   'P 1'
#
loop_
_entity.id
_entity.type
_entity.pdbx_description
1 polymer ?
#
loop_
_entity_poly.entity_id
_entity_poly.type
_entity_poly.pdbx_seq_one_letter_code
_entity_poly.pdbx_strand_id
1 'polypeptide(L)'
;MKKNIIVTKADFVLDEEIKKLYVDNAGAVVSFVGLVREQASHGKVIAIELEYYPAMTQKALEGIVEQAEQRWPLLGVIVIHRVGYLTVQEQIVLVAVASQHRHAAFAAAEFIMDYLKTQAPFWKKEYIAGQSEGIWVEAKDSDNQALAKWLKN
;
A
#
# COMPACT_ATOMS: atom_id res chain seq x y z
N MET A 1 20.33 -2.92 -0.33
CA MET A 1 19.22 -1.96 -0.37
C MET A 1 18.46 -1.98 0.95
N LYS A 2 18.01 -0.84 1.42
CA LYS A 2 17.19 -0.73 2.64
C LYS A 2 15.77 -1.20 2.35
N LYS A 3 15.30 -2.26 3.05
CA LYS A 3 13.94 -2.78 2.89
C LYS A 3 13.27 -2.97 4.23
N ASN A 4 12.01 -2.51 4.33
CA ASN A 4 11.15 -2.77 5.48
C ASN A 4 9.74 -3.02 4.96
N ILE A 5 9.30 -4.27 5.03
CA ILE A 5 8.00 -4.70 4.49
C ILE A 5 7.26 -5.40 5.63
N ILE A 6 6.23 -4.76 6.15
CA ILE A 6 5.48 -5.29 7.29
C ILE A 6 3.97 -5.13 7.12
N VAL A 7 3.25 -6.08 7.71
CA VAL A 7 1.79 -6.02 7.89
C VAL A 7 1.55 -5.96 9.39
N THR A 8 0.79 -4.98 9.85
CA THR A 8 0.64 -4.71 11.28
C THR A 8 -0.69 -4.03 11.59
N LYS A 9 -1.15 -4.18 12.83
CA LYS A 9 -2.28 -3.40 13.34
C LYS A 9 -1.84 -2.00 13.79
N ALA A 10 -0.56 -1.85 14.12
CA ALA A 10 -0.04 -0.60 14.66
C ALA A 10 0.01 0.49 13.59
N ASP A 11 -0.24 1.73 14.03
CA ASP A 11 -0.06 2.90 13.18
C ASP A 11 1.43 3.17 12.97
N PHE A 12 1.73 4.04 12.02
CA PHE A 12 3.10 4.44 11.72
C PHE A 12 3.22 5.97 11.74
N VAL A 13 4.42 6.45 11.98
CA VAL A 13 4.74 7.88 11.94
C VAL A 13 5.49 8.13 10.65
N LEU A 14 4.84 8.78 9.69
CA LEU A 14 5.37 8.97 8.34
C LEU A 14 6.78 9.58 8.34
N ASP A 15 6.98 10.65 9.10
CA ASP A 15 8.25 11.35 9.14
C ASP A 15 9.39 10.45 9.62
N GLU A 16 9.12 9.62 10.61
CA GLU A 16 10.12 8.67 11.13
C GLU A 16 10.46 7.60 10.09
N GLU A 17 9.45 7.11 9.38
CA GLU A 17 9.66 6.04 8.40
C GLU A 17 10.42 6.54 7.18
N ILE A 18 10.04 7.67 6.61
CA ILE A 18 10.71 8.16 5.39
C ILE A 18 12.15 8.56 5.64
N LYS A 19 12.50 9.01 6.85
CA LYS A 19 13.89 9.36 7.19
C LYS A 19 14.83 8.15 7.14
N LYS A 20 14.29 6.94 7.32
CA LYS A 20 15.06 5.71 7.16
C LYS A 20 15.54 5.51 5.73
N LEU A 21 14.93 6.20 4.77
CA LEU A 21 15.28 6.14 3.36
C LEU A 21 16.26 7.22 2.92
N TYR A 22 16.69 8.08 3.82
CA TYR A 22 17.72 9.08 3.54
C TYR A 22 19.09 8.41 3.61
N VAL A 23 19.32 7.52 2.64
CA VAL A 23 20.53 6.69 2.55
C VAL A 23 21.50 7.29 1.53
N ASP A 24 22.73 6.75 1.50
CA ASP A 24 23.76 7.24 0.58
C ASP A 24 23.27 7.20 -0.86
N ASN A 25 23.55 8.28 -1.60
CA ASN A 25 23.18 8.48 -3.00
C ASN A 25 21.69 8.64 -3.26
N ALA A 26 20.84 8.66 -2.24
CA ALA A 26 19.43 8.93 -2.44
C ALA A 26 19.24 10.40 -2.82
N GLY A 27 18.73 10.62 -4.02
CA GLY A 27 18.38 11.95 -4.51
C GLY A 27 16.88 12.21 -4.53
N ALA A 28 16.08 11.15 -4.31
CA ALA A 28 14.63 11.26 -4.33
C ALA A 28 14.01 10.25 -3.37
N VAL A 29 13.03 10.69 -2.61
CA VAL A 29 12.18 9.83 -1.80
C VAL A 29 10.74 10.18 -2.14
N VAL A 30 9.96 9.18 -2.56
CA VAL A 30 8.54 9.33 -2.86
C VAL A 30 7.76 8.50 -1.85
N SER A 31 6.74 9.09 -1.26
CA SER A 31 5.88 8.37 -0.32
C SER A 31 4.41 8.51 -0.72
N PHE A 32 3.67 7.44 -0.53
CA PHE A 32 2.22 7.38 -0.68
C PHE A 32 1.63 6.91 0.64
N VAL A 33 0.63 7.62 1.13
CA VAL A 33 -0.14 7.22 2.32
C VAL A 33 -1.59 7.06 1.90
N GLY A 34 -2.15 5.86 2.14
CA GLY A 34 -3.56 5.60 1.92
C GLY A 34 -4.33 5.80 3.22
N LEU A 35 -5.50 6.42 3.12
CA LEU A 35 -6.36 6.71 4.27
C LEU A 35 -7.72 6.05 4.10
N VAL A 36 -8.37 5.79 5.23
CA VAL A 36 -9.77 5.32 5.22
C VAL A 36 -10.65 6.47 4.76
N ARG A 37 -11.33 6.28 3.64
CA ARG A 37 -12.14 7.31 3.00
C ARG A 37 -13.61 7.16 3.40
N GLU A 38 -14.29 8.29 3.65
CA GLU A 38 -15.69 8.30 4.05
C GLU A 38 -16.64 7.91 2.93
N GLN A 39 -16.36 8.34 1.70
CA GLN A 39 -17.23 8.09 0.55
C GLN A 39 -16.97 6.74 -0.08
N ALA A 40 -18.01 5.93 -0.25
CA ALA A 40 -17.95 4.65 -0.94
C ALA A 40 -19.26 4.39 -1.69
N SER A 41 -19.24 3.36 -2.57
CA SER A 41 -20.41 3.04 -3.39
C SER A 41 -21.62 2.57 -2.59
N HIS A 42 -21.41 2.02 -1.39
CA HIS A 42 -22.48 1.49 -0.53
C HIS A 42 -23.03 2.53 0.46
N GLY A 43 -22.49 3.75 0.49
CA GLY A 43 -22.90 4.80 1.38
C GLY A 43 -21.74 5.43 2.15
N LYS A 44 -22.07 6.06 3.29
CA LYS A 44 -21.08 6.73 4.12
C LYS A 44 -20.36 5.71 5.01
N VAL A 45 -19.08 5.52 4.75
CA VAL A 45 -18.23 4.62 5.52
C VAL A 45 -17.87 5.28 6.85
N ILE A 46 -18.00 4.54 7.94
CA ILE A 46 -17.54 4.97 9.27
C ILE A 46 -16.24 4.26 9.66
N ALA A 47 -16.02 3.07 9.12
CA ALA A 47 -14.81 2.29 9.40
C ALA A 47 -14.66 1.21 8.33
N ILE A 48 -13.45 0.67 8.22
CA ILE A 48 -13.19 -0.55 7.47
C ILE A 48 -12.51 -1.56 8.38
N GLU A 49 -12.59 -2.82 8.00
CA GLU A 49 -11.83 -3.87 8.66
C GLU A 49 -11.08 -4.66 7.60
N LEU A 50 -9.79 -4.80 7.78
CA LEU A 50 -8.92 -5.51 6.84
C LEU A 50 -8.46 -6.81 7.47
N GLU A 51 -8.62 -7.91 6.71
CA GLU A 51 -8.13 -9.22 7.08
C GLU A 51 -7.08 -9.67 6.06
N TYR A 52 -6.21 -10.58 6.46
CA TYR A 52 -5.10 -11.05 5.65
C TYR A 52 -4.67 -12.44 6.06
N TYR A 53 -3.88 -13.09 5.19
CA TYR A 53 -3.20 -14.35 5.50
C TYR A 53 -1.74 -14.02 5.84
N PRO A 54 -1.32 -14.13 7.09
CA PRO A 54 -0.01 -13.63 7.52
C PRO A 54 1.15 -14.04 6.62
N ALA A 55 1.33 -15.34 6.39
CA ALA A 55 2.46 -15.82 5.59
C ALA A 55 2.31 -15.47 4.11
N MET A 56 1.13 -15.69 3.53
CA MET A 56 0.89 -15.43 2.10
C MET A 56 0.95 -13.96 1.76
N THR A 57 0.34 -13.12 2.59
CA THR A 57 0.32 -11.68 2.37
C THR A 57 1.71 -11.09 2.45
N GLN A 58 2.48 -11.46 3.47
CA GLN A 58 3.87 -11.01 3.63
C GLN A 58 4.71 -11.41 2.41
N LYS A 59 4.61 -12.65 1.99
CA LYS A 59 5.34 -13.16 0.83
C LYS A 59 4.95 -12.45 -0.46
N ALA A 60 3.65 -12.17 -0.64
CA ALA A 60 3.16 -11.44 -1.81
C ALA A 60 3.73 -10.03 -1.86
N LEU A 61 3.74 -9.32 -0.74
CA LEU A 61 4.31 -7.98 -0.66
C LEU A 61 5.81 -7.99 -0.96
N GLU A 62 6.55 -8.95 -0.41
CA GLU A 62 7.98 -9.09 -0.69
C GLU A 62 8.23 -9.34 -2.16
N GLY A 63 7.41 -10.19 -2.79
CA GLY A 63 7.52 -10.47 -4.23
C GLY A 63 7.25 -9.24 -5.09
N ILE A 64 6.28 -8.41 -4.71
CA ILE A 64 5.96 -7.16 -5.42
C ILE A 64 7.15 -6.20 -5.37
N VAL A 65 7.74 -6.02 -4.20
CA VAL A 65 8.91 -5.17 -4.03
C VAL A 65 10.10 -5.70 -4.83
N GLU A 66 10.31 -7.00 -4.82
CA GLU A 66 11.37 -7.64 -5.59
C GLU A 66 11.20 -7.38 -7.10
N GLN A 67 9.98 -7.46 -7.62
CA GLN A 67 9.69 -7.13 -9.02
C GLN A 67 10.02 -5.66 -9.33
N ALA A 68 9.70 -4.76 -8.41
CA ALA A 68 10.04 -3.34 -8.58
C ALA A 68 11.56 -3.14 -8.63
N GLU A 69 12.30 -3.86 -7.77
CA GLU A 69 13.76 -3.81 -7.77
C GLU A 69 14.37 -4.26 -9.10
N GLN A 70 13.74 -5.23 -9.76
CA GLN A 70 14.19 -5.74 -11.04
C GLN A 70 13.95 -4.74 -12.18
N ARG A 71 12.97 -3.86 -12.01
CA ARG A 71 12.62 -2.88 -13.05
C ARG A 71 13.35 -1.55 -12.93
N TRP A 72 13.67 -1.13 -11.71
CA TRP A 72 14.26 0.18 -11.46
C TRP A 72 15.42 0.10 -10.47
N PRO A 73 16.41 1.01 -10.58
CA PRO A 73 17.50 1.08 -9.61
C PRO A 73 17.02 1.76 -8.32
N LEU A 74 16.66 0.97 -7.33
CA LEU A 74 16.12 1.46 -6.07
C LEU A 74 17.18 1.37 -4.96
N LEU A 75 17.15 2.34 -4.04
CA LEU A 75 18.05 2.40 -2.89
C LEU A 75 17.35 1.99 -1.59
N GLY A 76 16.04 2.07 -1.57
CA GLY A 76 15.27 1.64 -0.42
C GLY A 76 13.79 1.59 -0.69
N VAL A 77 13.09 0.70 0.01
CA VAL A 77 11.63 0.56 -0.09
C VAL A 77 11.08 0.26 1.29
N ILE A 78 10.04 0.99 1.67
CA ILE A 78 9.27 0.71 2.87
C ILE A 78 7.83 0.48 2.45
N VAL A 79 7.26 -0.65 2.87
CA VAL A 79 5.84 -0.96 2.71
C VAL A 79 5.32 -1.34 4.09
N ILE A 80 4.40 -0.52 4.60
CA ILE A 80 3.73 -0.81 5.87
C ILE A 80 2.24 -0.86 5.57
N HIS A 81 1.63 -2.02 5.74
CA HIS A 81 0.20 -2.18 5.53
C HIS A 81 -0.48 -2.50 6.85
N ARG A 82 -1.43 -1.66 7.23
CA ARG A 82 -2.19 -1.90 8.45
C ARG A 82 -3.37 -2.83 8.17
N VAL A 83 -3.76 -3.55 9.18
CA VAL A 83 -4.90 -4.48 9.16
C VAL A 83 -5.74 -4.26 10.43
N GLY A 84 -6.89 -4.92 10.48
CA GLY A 84 -7.82 -4.79 11.59
C GLY A 84 -8.82 -3.68 11.35
N TYR A 85 -9.41 -3.19 12.42
CA TYR A 85 -10.47 -2.19 12.39
C TYR A 85 -9.87 -0.78 12.35
N LEU A 86 -10.20 -0.02 11.29
CA LEU A 86 -9.66 1.32 11.05
C LEU A 86 -10.82 2.26 10.77
N THR A 87 -10.85 3.39 11.49
CA THR A 87 -11.90 4.41 11.30
C THR A 87 -11.49 5.41 10.22
N VAL A 88 -12.46 6.23 9.80
CA VAL A 88 -12.27 7.25 8.76
C VAL A 88 -11.07 8.15 9.09
N GLN A 89 -10.24 8.43 8.09
CA GLN A 89 -9.02 9.24 8.16
C GLN A 89 -7.83 8.52 8.80
N GLU A 90 -7.98 7.30 9.31
CA GLU A 90 -6.82 6.55 9.76
C GLU A 90 -5.96 6.11 8.58
N GLN A 91 -4.68 6.04 8.80
CA GLN A 91 -3.71 5.57 7.82
C GLN A 91 -3.88 4.06 7.60
N ILE A 92 -3.93 3.64 6.34
CA ILE A 92 -4.03 2.22 5.99
C ILE A 92 -2.68 1.68 5.56
N VAL A 93 -1.99 2.41 4.71
CA VAL A 93 -0.80 1.90 4.04
C VAL A 93 0.19 3.02 3.79
N LEU A 94 1.47 2.69 3.91
CA LEU A 94 2.58 3.52 3.48
C LEU A 94 3.38 2.74 2.44
N VAL A 95 3.62 3.36 1.30
CA VAL A 95 4.62 2.90 0.33
C VAL A 95 5.60 4.05 0.13
N ALA A 96 6.86 3.84 0.47
CA ALA A 96 7.90 4.85 0.31
C ALA A 96 9.08 4.23 -0.42
N VAL A 97 9.63 4.97 -1.37
CA VAL A 97 10.71 4.49 -2.23
C VAL A 97 11.79 5.55 -2.32
N ALA A 98 13.04 5.12 -2.13
CA ALA A 98 14.21 5.95 -2.35
C ALA A 98 14.95 5.50 -3.61
N SER A 99 15.40 6.46 -4.41
CA SER A 99 16.21 6.22 -5.59
C SER A 99 17.18 7.37 -5.78
N GLN A 100 18.14 7.20 -6.67
CA GLN A 100 19.07 8.28 -7.02
C GLN A 100 18.33 9.41 -7.73
N HIS A 101 17.35 9.07 -8.58
CA HIS A 101 16.58 10.03 -9.36
C HIS A 101 15.08 9.83 -9.19
N ARG A 102 14.30 10.91 -9.35
CA ARG A 102 12.87 10.90 -9.10
C ARG A 102 12.07 9.96 -9.98
N HIS A 103 12.47 9.73 -11.23
CA HIS A 103 11.70 8.87 -12.15
C HIS A 103 11.50 7.46 -11.61
N ALA A 104 12.57 6.83 -11.16
CA ALA A 104 12.48 5.49 -10.60
C ALA A 104 11.67 5.49 -9.30
N ALA A 105 11.82 6.52 -8.48
CA ALA A 105 11.09 6.62 -7.22
C ALA A 105 9.58 6.72 -7.45
N PHE A 106 9.13 7.60 -8.34
CA PHE A 106 7.70 7.70 -8.68
C PHE A 106 7.17 6.42 -9.33
N ALA A 107 7.91 5.90 -10.31
CA ALA A 107 7.46 4.72 -11.06
C ALA A 107 7.33 3.50 -10.13
N ALA A 108 8.33 3.26 -9.29
CA ALA A 108 8.32 2.13 -8.39
C ALA A 108 7.22 2.26 -7.33
N ALA A 109 7.00 3.44 -6.78
CA ALA A 109 5.93 3.65 -5.80
C ALA A 109 4.56 3.35 -6.41
N GLU A 110 4.30 3.86 -7.61
CA GLU A 110 3.05 3.61 -8.33
C GLU A 110 2.87 2.11 -8.65
N PHE A 111 3.94 1.48 -9.15
CA PHE A 111 3.94 0.05 -9.46
C PHE A 111 3.59 -0.78 -8.22
N ILE A 112 4.25 -0.51 -7.10
CA ILE A 112 4.02 -1.26 -5.85
C ILE A 112 2.56 -1.10 -5.42
N MET A 113 2.01 0.12 -5.46
CA MET A 113 0.61 0.35 -5.09
C MET A 113 -0.37 -0.36 -6.02
N ASP A 114 -0.13 -0.33 -7.33
CA ASP A 114 -1.01 -0.97 -8.30
C ASP A 114 -1.05 -2.49 -8.08
N TYR A 115 0.11 -3.12 -7.85
CA TYR A 115 0.17 -4.56 -7.59
C TYR A 115 -0.38 -4.91 -6.22
N LEU A 116 -0.11 -4.08 -5.21
CA LEU A 116 -0.62 -4.31 -3.86
C LEU A 116 -2.14 -4.35 -3.83
N LYS A 117 -2.79 -3.47 -4.58
CA LYS A 117 -4.26 -3.40 -4.64
C LYS A 117 -4.92 -4.63 -5.26
N THR A 118 -4.19 -5.38 -6.08
CA THR A 118 -4.77 -6.51 -6.83
C THR A 118 -4.13 -7.86 -6.50
N GLN A 119 -2.85 -7.88 -6.14
CA GLN A 119 -2.09 -9.12 -5.98
C GLN A 119 -1.84 -9.53 -4.54
N ALA A 120 -1.92 -8.61 -3.59
CA ALA A 120 -1.75 -8.94 -2.18
C ALA A 120 -3.08 -9.43 -1.60
N PRO A 121 -3.08 -10.57 -0.88
CA PRO A 121 -4.32 -11.13 -0.35
C PRO A 121 -4.78 -10.41 0.92
N PHE A 122 -5.55 -9.35 0.71
CA PHE A 122 -6.28 -8.64 1.74
C PHE A 122 -7.77 -8.71 1.45
N TRP A 123 -8.58 -8.80 2.50
CA TRP A 123 -10.04 -8.72 2.41
C TRP A 123 -10.50 -7.49 3.18
N LYS A 124 -11.40 -6.72 2.57
CA LYS A 124 -11.92 -5.49 3.15
C LYS A 124 -13.40 -5.59 3.44
N LYS A 125 -13.78 -5.27 4.68
CA LYS A 125 -15.16 -5.13 5.12
C LYS A 125 -15.41 -3.65 5.40
N GLU A 126 -16.50 -3.10 4.88
CA GLU A 126 -16.88 -1.71 5.14
C GLU A 126 -18.04 -1.66 6.12
N TYR A 127 -17.93 -0.76 7.08
CA TYR A 127 -19.00 -0.47 8.04
C TYR A 127 -19.65 0.84 7.63
N ILE A 128 -20.93 0.77 7.29
CA ILE A 128 -21.69 1.88 6.71
C ILE A 128 -22.58 2.50 7.77
N ALA A 129 -22.67 3.84 7.79
CA ALA A 129 -23.53 4.56 8.72
C ALA A 129 -24.98 4.11 8.59
N GLY A 130 -25.62 3.80 9.71
CA GLY A 130 -26.99 3.34 9.77
C GLY A 130 -27.20 1.85 9.53
N GLN A 131 -26.14 1.11 9.27
CA GLN A 131 -26.21 -0.35 9.08
C GLN A 131 -25.55 -1.08 10.26
N SER A 132 -26.18 -2.18 10.69
CA SER A 132 -25.72 -2.93 11.85
C SER A 132 -24.58 -3.90 11.53
N GLU A 133 -24.46 -4.31 10.27
CA GLU A 133 -23.45 -5.28 9.85
C GLU A 133 -22.53 -4.69 8.79
N GLY A 134 -21.27 -5.15 8.80
CA GLY A 134 -20.30 -4.78 7.78
C GLY A 134 -20.56 -5.49 6.46
N ILE A 135 -20.05 -4.90 5.37
CA ILE A 135 -20.21 -5.41 4.01
C ILE A 135 -18.82 -5.75 3.46
N TRP A 136 -18.63 -6.99 3.01
CA TRP A 136 -17.40 -7.38 2.32
C TRP A 136 -17.36 -6.73 0.95
N VAL A 137 -16.21 -6.14 0.60
CA VAL A 137 -16.04 -5.35 -0.62
C VAL A 137 -14.99 -5.99 -1.51
N GLU A 138 -15.30 -6.10 -2.81
CA GLU A 138 -14.36 -6.62 -3.80
C GLU A 138 -13.46 -5.53 -4.34
N ALA A 139 -12.34 -5.94 -4.97
CA ALA A 139 -11.42 -5.02 -5.64
C ALA A 139 -12.14 -4.26 -6.76
N LYS A 140 -11.78 -2.99 -6.95
CA LYS A 140 -12.39 -2.15 -7.97
C LYS A 140 -11.83 -2.46 -9.36
N ASP A 141 -12.66 -2.33 -10.39
CA ASP A 141 -12.22 -2.48 -11.78
C ASP A 141 -11.11 -1.49 -12.13
N SER A 142 -11.16 -0.28 -11.58
CA SER A 142 -10.11 0.72 -11.80
C SER A 142 -8.73 0.26 -11.32
N ASP A 143 -8.68 -0.56 -10.26
CA ASP A 143 -7.42 -1.12 -9.77
C ASP A 143 -6.85 -2.15 -10.75
N ASN A 144 -7.71 -2.97 -11.35
CA ASN A 144 -7.29 -3.92 -12.38
C ASN A 144 -6.83 -3.21 -13.65
N GLN A 145 -7.46 -2.11 -14.01
CA GLN A 145 -7.07 -1.29 -15.17
C GLN A 145 -5.71 -0.63 -14.93
N ALA A 146 -5.47 -0.12 -13.71
CA ALA A 146 -4.18 0.45 -13.35
C ALA A 146 -3.07 -0.58 -13.45
N LEU A 147 -3.34 -1.81 -13.01
CA LEU A 147 -2.38 -2.90 -13.10
C LEU A 147 -2.02 -3.24 -14.56
N ALA A 148 -3.00 -3.18 -15.46
CA ALA A 148 -2.84 -3.61 -16.85
C ALA A 148 -1.71 -2.87 -17.57
N LYS A 149 -1.44 -1.60 -17.25
CA LYS A 149 -0.37 -0.84 -17.90
C LYS A 149 1.02 -1.43 -17.66
N TRP A 150 1.23 -2.10 -16.52
CA TRP A 150 2.52 -2.70 -16.17
C TRP A 150 2.76 -4.04 -16.86
N LEU A 151 1.70 -4.64 -17.40
CA LEU A 151 1.77 -5.92 -18.10
C LEU A 151 2.14 -5.76 -19.58
N LYS A 152 2.11 -4.53 -20.10
CA LYS A 152 2.41 -4.22 -21.50
C LYS A 152 3.90 -4.05 -21.73
N ASN A 153 4.67 -4.95 -21.37
CA ASN A 153 6.09 -5.11 -21.59
C ASN A 153 6.84 -5.39 -20.35
#